data_7b980ec5d9d534ab224618c77a7c9053
#
_entry.id   7b980ec5d9d534ab224618c77a7c9053
#
_cell.length_a   1.000
_cell.length_b   1.000
_cell.length_c   1.000
_cell.angle_alpha   90.00
_cell.angle_beta   90.00
_cell.angle_gamma   90.00
#
_symmetry.space_group_name_H-M   'P 1'
#
loop_
_entity.id
_entity.type
_entity.pdbx_description
1 polymer ?
#
loop_
_entity_poly.entity_id
_entity_poly.type
_entity_poly.pdbx_seq_one_letter_code
_entity_poly.pdbx_strand_id
1 'polypeptide(L)'
;DPDDVEVVPTPLETGSYVHDVLERFFADLQDETEDGVDLTEFDRHDLATHLREIAVEELRDADFEYDGLFYERWKAELFAGLGDDESAPYEAGIKPHDAPEQGLFATFLDNELSRDGAGRPHLFEAPFGEGLPDSDVVPFSVERPDGSTVSIRGYIDRVDVSRDGEQPTLTLYDYKTGRAPYMTKTTGGTKFQLPIYLLAAAEV
;
A
#
# COMPACT_ATOMS: atom_id res chain seq x y z
N ASP A 1 5.24 -26.60 -17.39
CA ASP A 1 6.49 -27.35 -17.24
C ASP A 1 6.79 -27.45 -15.74
N PRO A 2 7.07 -28.64 -15.18
CA PRO A 2 7.21 -28.76 -13.72
C PRO A 2 8.51 -28.16 -13.14
N ASP A 3 9.25 -27.41 -13.91
CA ASP A 3 10.56 -26.87 -13.56
C ASP A 3 10.64 -25.33 -13.59
N ASP A 4 9.52 -24.60 -13.57
CA ASP A 4 9.55 -23.16 -13.29
C ASP A 4 9.76 -22.98 -11.77
N VAL A 5 11.02 -23.06 -11.35
CA VAL A 5 11.43 -22.66 -10.00
C VAL A 5 11.23 -21.16 -9.90
N GLU A 6 10.26 -20.72 -9.12
CA GLU A 6 10.12 -19.30 -8.77
C GLU A 6 11.38 -18.90 -7.99
N VAL A 7 12.11 -17.96 -8.55
CA VAL A 7 13.40 -17.49 -7.98
C VAL A 7 13.26 -16.12 -7.30
N VAL A 8 12.04 -15.56 -7.32
CA VAL A 8 11.66 -14.29 -6.67
C VAL A 8 10.22 -14.38 -6.20
N PRO A 9 9.81 -13.56 -5.23
CA PRO A 9 8.42 -13.46 -4.81
C PRO A 9 7.48 -13.19 -5.98
N THR A 10 6.36 -13.88 -5.99
CA THR A 10 5.30 -13.68 -6.97
C THR A 10 4.74 -12.26 -6.91
N PRO A 11 4.05 -11.77 -7.95
CA PRO A 11 3.37 -10.47 -7.88
C PRO A 11 2.38 -10.35 -6.71
N LEU A 12 1.75 -11.45 -6.29
CA LEU A 12 0.85 -11.47 -5.14
C LEU A 12 1.62 -11.32 -3.83
N GLU A 13 2.67 -12.10 -3.62
CA GLU A 13 3.54 -12.00 -2.43
C GLU A 13 4.18 -10.63 -2.32
N THR A 14 4.72 -10.10 -3.44
CA THR A 14 5.26 -8.73 -3.51
C THR A 14 4.18 -7.70 -3.15
N GLY A 15 2.96 -7.87 -3.66
CA GLY A 15 1.83 -6.99 -3.35
C GLY A 15 1.50 -7.00 -1.87
N SER A 16 1.27 -8.17 -1.27
CA SER A 16 0.99 -8.30 0.17
C SER A 16 2.09 -7.69 1.01
N TYR A 17 3.35 -8.03 0.74
CA TYR A 17 4.50 -7.46 1.45
C TYR A 17 4.53 -5.91 1.40
N VAL A 18 4.28 -5.32 0.23
CA VAL A 18 4.26 -3.84 0.10
C VAL A 18 3.09 -3.24 0.87
N HIS A 19 1.92 -3.87 0.88
CA HIS A 19 0.76 -3.42 1.65
C HIS A 19 1.07 -3.44 3.15
N ASP A 20 1.59 -4.55 3.68
CA ASP A 20 1.94 -4.72 5.09
C ASP A 20 2.95 -3.64 5.55
N VAL A 21 3.97 -3.37 4.72
CA VAL A 21 4.96 -2.31 4.98
C VAL A 21 4.31 -0.92 5.03
N LEU A 22 3.47 -0.58 4.06
CA LEU A 22 2.86 0.75 3.98
C LEU A 22 1.79 0.96 5.06
N GLU A 23 0.98 -0.07 5.37
CA GLU A 23 0.05 -0.03 6.48
C GLU A 23 0.76 0.29 7.79
N ARG A 24 1.79 -0.50 8.13
CA ARG A 24 2.56 -0.32 9.35
C ARG A 24 3.27 1.03 9.40
N PHE A 25 3.88 1.47 8.29
CA PHE A 25 4.55 2.76 8.21
C PHE A 25 3.63 3.92 8.59
N PHE A 26 2.43 3.95 8.05
CA PHE A 26 1.47 5.00 8.38
C PHE A 26 0.84 4.82 9.76
N ALA A 27 0.60 3.58 10.20
CA ALA A 27 0.09 3.30 11.54
C ALA A 27 1.05 3.77 12.62
N ASP A 28 2.35 3.57 12.42
CA ASP A 28 3.39 4.03 13.36
C ASP A 28 3.52 5.57 13.39
N LEU A 29 3.23 6.25 12.27
CA LEU A 29 3.25 7.71 12.19
C LEU A 29 1.94 8.36 12.64
N GLN A 30 0.87 7.58 12.74
CA GLN A 30 -0.43 8.09 13.13
C GLN A 30 -0.40 8.47 14.62
N ASP A 31 -0.42 9.78 14.89
CA ASP A 31 -0.70 10.27 16.23
C ASP A 31 -2.18 10.00 16.57
N GLU A 32 -2.53 9.89 17.84
CA GLU A 32 -3.91 9.66 18.32
C GLU A 32 -4.87 10.82 17.99
N THR A 33 -4.48 11.70 17.05
CA THR A 33 -5.29 12.82 16.60
C THR A 33 -6.25 12.41 15.47
N GLU A 34 -7.44 12.97 15.48
CA GLU A 34 -8.45 12.74 14.42
C GLU A 34 -8.07 13.35 13.05
N ASP A 35 -6.93 14.04 12.95
CA ASP A 35 -6.56 14.82 11.75
C ASP A 35 -5.73 14.02 10.72
N GLY A 36 -5.33 12.78 11.03
CA GLY A 36 -4.49 11.95 10.16
C GLY A 36 -3.01 12.36 10.17
N VAL A 37 -2.18 11.65 9.39
CA VAL A 37 -0.72 11.83 9.36
C VAL A 37 -0.33 13.04 8.53
N ASP A 38 0.40 13.99 9.10
CA ASP A 38 1.01 15.11 8.38
C ASP A 38 2.49 14.82 8.08
N LEU A 39 2.78 14.30 6.91
CA LEU A 39 4.15 13.97 6.51
C LEU A 39 5.05 15.20 6.40
N THR A 40 4.51 16.42 6.32
CA THR A 40 5.32 17.66 6.27
C THR A 40 5.96 18.02 7.60
N GLU A 41 5.53 17.39 8.70
CA GLU A 41 6.12 17.58 10.02
C GLU A 41 7.42 16.79 10.23
N PHE A 42 7.75 15.89 9.29
CA PHE A 42 8.91 15.00 9.39
C PHE A 42 9.96 15.35 8.34
N ASP A 43 11.23 15.11 8.69
CA ASP A 43 12.32 15.18 7.72
C ASP A 43 12.28 13.95 6.79
N ARG A 44 12.57 14.16 5.50
CA ARG A 44 12.58 13.07 4.51
C ARG A 44 13.52 11.93 4.86
N HIS A 45 14.69 12.27 5.44
CA HIS A 45 15.68 11.27 5.83
C HIS A 45 15.18 10.40 6.98
N ASP A 46 14.52 11.02 7.96
CA ASP A 46 13.92 10.30 9.10
C ASP A 46 12.79 9.37 8.62
N LEU A 47 11.91 9.86 7.74
CA LEU A 47 10.87 9.03 7.13
C LEU A 47 11.44 7.88 6.30
N ALA A 48 12.49 8.12 5.51
CA ALA A 48 13.13 7.08 4.72
C ALA A 48 13.80 6.01 5.61
N THR A 49 14.42 6.44 6.71
CA THR A 49 15.01 5.52 7.68
C THR A 49 13.95 4.66 8.34
N HIS A 50 12.86 5.28 8.81
CA HIS A 50 11.76 4.58 9.45
C HIS A 50 11.08 3.59 8.50
N LEU A 51 10.71 4.02 7.29
CA LEU A 51 10.13 3.14 6.27
C LEU A 51 11.03 1.95 5.95
N ARG A 52 12.34 2.17 5.89
CA ARG A 52 13.32 1.12 5.64
C ARG A 52 13.40 0.11 6.79
N GLU A 53 13.39 0.58 8.04
CA GLU A 53 13.40 -0.28 9.22
C GLU A 53 12.19 -1.20 9.22
N ILE A 54 10.99 -0.66 9.01
CA ILE A 54 9.76 -1.43 8.89
C ILE A 54 9.86 -2.44 7.73
N ALA A 55 10.26 -1.98 6.54
CA ALA A 55 10.35 -2.86 5.38
C ALA A 55 11.34 -4.01 5.57
N VAL A 56 12.45 -3.80 6.30
CA VAL A 56 13.40 -4.86 6.64
C VAL A 56 12.82 -5.83 7.68
N GLU A 57 12.05 -5.34 8.65
CA GLU A 57 11.37 -6.20 9.62
C GLU A 57 10.31 -7.05 8.96
N GLU A 58 9.41 -6.45 8.17
CA GLU A 58 8.39 -7.17 7.40
C GLU A 58 9.00 -8.18 6.42
N LEU A 59 10.18 -7.88 5.83
CA LEU A 59 10.88 -8.82 4.97
C LEU A 59 11.37 -10.07 5.73
N ARG A 60 11.73 -9.93 6.99
CA ARG A 60 12.11 -11.07 7.83
C ARG A 60 10.90 -11.89 8.24
N ASP A 61 9.80 -11.21 8.55
CA ASP A 61 8.56 -11.85 9.00
C ASP A 61 7.82 -12.56 7.86
N ALA A 62 7.98 -12.08 6.62
CA ALA A 62 7.46 -12.73 5.42
C ALA A 62 8.09 -14.11 5.14
N ASP A 63 9.26 -14.40 5.76
CA ASP A 63 9.98 -15.68 5.69
C ASP A 63 10.11 -16.24 4.25
N PHE A 64 10.44 -15.34 3.32
CA PHE A 64 10.62 -15.71 1.91
C PHE A 64 11.81 -16.66 1.74
N GLU A 65 11.55 -17.86 1.23
CA GLU A 65 12.56 -18.88 0.94
C GLU A 65 13.23 -18.66 -0.43
N TYR A 66 13.56 -17.40 -0.78
CA TYR A 66 14.23 -17.06 -2.03
C TYR A 66 15.68 -16.64 -1.78
N ASP A 67 16.55 -16.94 -2.75
CA ASP A 67 17.96 -16.56 -2.71
C ASP A 67 18.51 -16.21 -4.11
N GLY A 68 19.77 -15.78 -4.16
CA GLY A 68 20.49 -15.55 -5.39
C GLY A 68 20.22 -14.21 -6.05
N LEU A 69 20.83 -14.03 -7.24
CA LEU A 69 20.90 -12.72 -7.92
C LEU A 69 19.55 -12.11 -8.27
N PHE A 70 18.56 -12.93 -8.62
CA PHE A 70 17.23 -12.44 -8.98
C PHE A 70 16.47 -11.92 -7.76
N TYR A 71 16.63 -12.58 -6.61
CA TYR A 71 16.05 -12.10 -5.36
C TYR A 71 16.74 -10.82 -4.86
N GLU A 72 18.06 -10.73 -4.96
CA GLU A 72 18.79 -9.49 -4.66
C GLU A 72 18.35 -8.33 -5.56
N ARG A 73 18.10 -8.60 -6.84
CA ARG A 73 17.54 -7.61 -7.76
C ARG A 73 16.13 -7.18 -7.34
N TRP A 74 15.25 -8.11 -6.98
CA TRP A 74 13.92 -7.81 -6.49
C TRP A 74 13.98 -6.91 -5.24
N LYS A 75 14.86 -7.21 -4.29
CA LYS A 75 15.10 -6.33 -3.13
C LYS A 75 15.59 -4.94 -3.58
N ALA A 76 16.49 -4.86 -4.55
CA ALA A 76 16.94 -3.58 -5.08
C ALA A 76 15.83 -2.75 -5.71
N GLU A 77 14.90 -3.38 -6.43
CA GLU A 77 13.72 -2.72 -7.01
C GLU A 77 12.78 -2.14 -5.95
N LEU A 78 12.80 -2.65 -4.73
CA LEU A 78 12.02 -2.13 -3.60
C LEU A 78 12.78 -1.05 -2.81
N PHE A 79 14.03 -1.29 -2.45
CA PHE A 79 14.77 -0.56 -1.43
C PHE A 79 15.74 0.51 -1.95
N ALA A 80 16.09 0.52 -3.25
CA ALA A 80 17.07 1.47 -3.78
C ALA A 80 16.65 2.93 -3.49
N GLY A 81 17.60 3.74 -3.04
CA GLY A 81 17.38 5.15 -2.72
C GLY A 81 16.64 5.41 -1.39
N LEU A 82 16.36 4.37 -0.60
CA LEU A 82 15.71 4.49 0.71
C LEU A 82 16.70 4.56 1.89
N GLY A 83 17.90 5.04 1.69
CA GLY A 83 18.94 5.16 2.71
C GLY A 83 20.33 4.84 2.16
N ASP A 84 21.30 4.71 3.06
CA ASP A 84 22.67 4.41 2.68
C ASP A 84 22.81 3.00 2.11
N ASP A 85 23.57 2.84 1.03
CA ASP A 85 23.81 1.56 0.34
C ASP A 85 24.36 0.46 1.28
N GLU A 86 25.11 0.84 2.34
CA GLU A 86 25.70 -0.10 3.30
C GLU A 86 24.66 -0.76 4.22
N SER A 87 23.49 -0.19 4.33
CA SER A 87 22.40 -0.67 5.18
C SER A 87 21.25 -1.30 4.40
N ALA A 88 21.37 -1.37 3.08
CA ALA A 88 20.40 -2.07 2.25
C ALA A 88 20.36 -3.57 2.59
N PRO A 89 19.22 -4.25 2.49
CA PRO A 89 19.09 -5.67 2.80
C PRO A 89 19.73 -6.59 1.75
N TYR A 90 20.72 -6.08 0.99
CA TYR A 90 21.48 -6.87 0.03
C TYR A 90 22.62 -7.60 0.73
N GLU A 91 22.99 -8.76 0.22
CA GLU A 91 24.26 -9.37 0.60
C GLU A 91 25.42 -8.47 0.15
N ALA A 92 26.35 -8.17 1.06
CA ALA A 92 27.49 -7.33 0.78
C ALA A 92 28.28 -7.84 -0.46
N GLY A 93 28.34 -7.05 -1.51
CA GLY A 93 29.06 -7.37 -2.76
C GLY A 93 28.18 -7.75 -3.96
N ILE A 94 26.87 -7.91 -3.77
CA ILE A 94 25.92 -8.15 -4.87
C ILE A 94 25.08 -6.88 -5.09
N LYS A 95 25.71 -5.82 -5.59
CA LYS A 95 24.94 -4.71 -6.18
C LYS A 95 24.60 -5.15 -7.61
N PRO A 96 23.31 -5.41 -7.96
CA PRO A 96 22.95 -5.71 -9.34
C PRO A 96 23.44 -4.57 -10.23
N HIS A 97 24.14 -4.88 -11.30
CA HIS A 97 24.79 -3.91 -12.20
C HIS A 97 23.79 -2.89 -12.79
N ASP A 98 22.51 -3.22 -12.78
CA ASP A 98 21.37 -2.47 -13.32
C ASP A 98 20.28 -2.22 -12.25
N ALA A 99 20.64 -2.16 -10.97
CA ALA A 99 19.74 -1.72 -9.91
C ALA A 99 19.24 -0.29 -10.20
N PRO A 100 17.96 0.00 -10.00
CA PRO A 100 17.44 1.35 -10.18
C PRO A 100 18.12 2.31 -9.18
N GLU A 101 18.22 3.59 -9.55
CA GLU A 101 18.67 4.62 -8.60
C GLU A 101 17.67 4.85 -7.48
N GLN A 102 16.37 4.67 -7.80
CA GLN A 102 15.26 4.72 -6.85
C GLN A 102 14.37 3.48 -7.01
N GLY A 103 14.15 2.79 -5.92
CA GLY A 103 13.20 1.69 -5.81
C GLY A 103 11.79 2.16 -5.52
N LEU A 104 10.90 1.20 -5.31
CA LEU A 104 9.47 1.45 -5.08
C LEU A 104 9.25 2.33 -3.85
N PHE A 105 9.84 2.01 -2.71
CA PHE A 105 9.60 2.73 -1.46
C PHE A 105 10.15 4.15 -1.46
N ALA A 106 11.33 4.39 -2.06
CA ALA A 106 11.86 5.75 -2.20
C ALA A 106 10.99 6.59 -3.15
N THR A 107 10.56 6.01 -4.27
CA THR A 107 9.64 6.66 -5.21
C THR A 107 8.29 6.96 -4.57
N PHE A 108 7.75 6.03 -3.78
CA PHE A 108 6.53 6.23 -3.01
C PHE A 108 6.66 7.41 -2.06
N LEU A 109 7.71 7.43 -1.23
CA LEU A 109 7.95 8.49 -0.26
C LEU A 109 8.10 9.87 -0.91
N ASP A 110 8.85 9.97 -2.01
CA ASP A 110 9.03 11.23 -2.73
C ASP A 110 7.72 11.72 -3.36
N ASN A 111 6.89 10.81 -3.86
CA ASN A 111 5.55 11.15 -4.35
C ASN A 111 4.64 11.65 -3.23
N GLU A 112 4.64 11.00 -2.07
CA GLU A 112 3.84 11.44 -0.92
C GLU A 112 4.25 12.84 -0.44
N LEU A 113 5.55 13.10 -0.30
CA LEU A 113 6.08 14.40 0.13
C LEU A 113 5.86 15.51 -0.90
N SER A 114 5.69 15.18 -2.18
CA SER A 114 5.45 16.16 -3.25
C SER A 114 3.97 16.48 -3.49
N ARG A 115 3.05 15.85 -2.74
CA ARG A 115 1.60 16.01 -2.93
C ARG A 115 1.10 17.29 -2.27
N ASP A 116 0.89 18.35 -3.07
CA ASP A 116 0.28 19.60 -2.61
C ASP A 116 -1.24 19.48 -2.49
N GLY A 117 -1.80 19.93 -1.36
CA GLY A 117 -3.26 20.03 -1.15
C GLY A 117 -4.01 18.71 -1.12
N ALA A 118 -3.31 17.61 -0.98
CA ALA A 118 -3.91 16.30 -0.75
C ALA A 118 -4.43 16.19 0.70
N GLY A 119 -5.42 15.33 0.91
CA GLY A 119 -5.84 14.94 2.26
C GLY A 119 -4.68 14.27 3.03
N ARG A 120 -4.85 14.19 4.34
CA ARG A 120 -3.91 13.48 5.20
C ARG A 120 -4.26 11.99 5.26
N PRO A 121 -3.31 11.08 5.18
CA PRO A 121 -3.50 9.66 5.46
C PRO A 121 -4.16 9.45 6.81
N HIS A 122 -5.26 8.70 6.86
CA HIS A 122 -6.10 8.61 8.05
C HIS A 122 -6.53 7.19 8.41
N LEU A 123 -6.94 6.38 7.44
CA LEU A 123 -7.28 4.97 7.64
C LEU A 123 -6.43 4.10 6.71
N PHE A 124 -5.98 2.96 7.22
CA PHE A 124 -5.14 2.00 6.51
C PHE A 124 -5.75 0.61 6.66
N GLU A 125 -5.75 -0.19 5.59
CA GLU A 125 -6.42 -1.48 5.51
C GLU A 125 -7.83 -1.42 6.15
N ALA A 126 -8.55 -0.33 5.82
CA ALA A 126 -9.84 -0.02 6.44
C ALA A 126 -10.89 -1.08 6.09
N PRO A 127 -11.37 -1.87 7.06
CA PRO A 127 -12.32 -2.94 6.80
C PRO A 127 -13.71 -2.38 6.48
N PHE A 128 -14.45 -3.06 5.60
CA PHE A 128 -15.87 -2.79 5.35
C PHE A 128 -16.65 -4.09 5.15
N GLY A 129 -17.93 -4.09 5.52
CA GLY A 129 -18.81 -5.25 5.43
C GLY A 129 -18.66 -6.24 6.62
N GLU A 130 -19.70 -7.05 6.86
CA GLU A 130 -19.79 -7.93 8.03
C GLU A 130 -18.85 -9.13 7.97
N GLY A 131 -18.42 -9.61 9.15
CA GLY A 131 -17.74 -10.90 9.32
C GLY A 131 -16.24 -10.86 9.07
N LEU A 132 -15.63 -9.69 9.21
CA LEU A 132 -14.18 -9.53 9.29
C LEU A 132 -13.72 -9.61 10.76
N PRO A 133 -12.53 -10.15 11.04
CA PRO A 133 -11.96 -10.15 12.39
C PRO A 133 -11.80 -8.71 12.91
N ASP A 134 -12.02 -8.53 14.21
CA ASP A 134 -11.73 -7.31 14.97
C ASP A 134 -12.36 -6.00 14.46
N SER A 135 -13.50 -6.09 13.76
CA SER A 135 -14.15 -4.91 13.21
C SER A 135 -15.59 -4.72 13.68
N ASP A 136 -15.88 -3.55 14.27
CA ASP A 136 -17.23 -3.01 14.47
C ASP A 136 -17.78 -2.42 13.16
N VAL A 137 -17.63 -3.16 12.06
CA VAL A 137 -17.84 -2.64 10.70
C VAL A 137 -19.31 -2.60 10.33
N VAL A 138 -19.69 -1.49 9.71
CA VAL A 138 -21.05 -1.32 9.16
C VAL A 138 -21.31 -2.37 8.07
N PRO A 139 -22.45 -3.09 8.13
CA PRO A 139 -22.86 -4.00 7.07
C PRO A 139 -22.91 -3.27 5.73
N PHE A 140 -22.21 -3.77 4.74
CA PHE A 140 -22.24 -3.19 3.40
C PHE A 140 -22.91 -4.17 2.43
N SER A 141 -24.01 -3.73 1.81
CA SER A 141 -24.74 -4.55 0.85
C SER A 141 -25.21 -3.72 -0.34
N VAL A 142 -25.24 -4.35 -1.49
CA VAL A 142 -25.73 -3.76 -2.74
C VAL A 142 -27.02 -4.47 -3.17
N GLU A 143 -28.08 -3.70 -3.44
CA GLU A 143 -29.34 -4.22 -3.95
C GLU A 143 -29.24 -4.54 -5.44
N ARG A 144 -29.70 -5.71 -5.84
CA ARG A 144 -29.79 -6.13 -7.23
C ARG A 144 -31.11 -5.67 -7.86
N PRO A 145 -31.17 -5.60 -9.21
CA PRO A 145 -32.41 -5.26 -9.91
C PRO A 145 -33.61 -6.16 -9.61
N ASP A 146 -33.39 -7.38 -9.11
CA ASP A 146 -34.44 -8.33 -8.71
C ASP A 146 -34.90 -8.15 -7.24
N GLY A 147 -34.39 -7.14 -6.54
CA GLY A 147 -34.68 -6.85 -5.15
C GLY A 147 -33.90 -7.71 -4.13
N SER A 148 -33.04 -8.60 -4.59
CA SER A 148 -32.12 -9.33 -3.70
C SER A 148 -30.92 -8.47 -3.34
N THR A 149 -30.32 -8.71 -2.17
CA THR A 149 -29.12 -8.03 -1.70
C THR A 149 -27.88 -8.92 -1.79
N VAL A 150 -26.73 -8.32 -2.04
CA VAL A 150 -25.43 -8.98 -1.97
C VAL A 150 -24.61 -8.28 -0.91
N SER A 151 -24.24 -8.99 0.15
CA SER A 151 -23.27 -8.50 1.12
C SER A 151 -21.86 -8.54 0.52
N ILE A 152 -21.15 -7.44 0.64
CA ILE A 152 -19.76 -7.29 0.16
C ILE A 152 -18.91 -6.94 1.37
N ARG A 153 -17.70 -7.49 1.42
CA ARG A 153 -16.72 -7.19 2.45
C ARG A 153 -15.32 -7.09 1.84
N GLY A 154 -14.46 -6.35 2.48
CA GLY A 154 -13.07 -6.17 2.05
C GLY A 154 -12.35 -5.13 2.88
N TYR A 155 -11.20 -4.73 2.39
CA TYR A 155 -10.37 -3.69 2.97
C TYR A 155 -10.10 -2.62 1.93
N ILE A 156 -10.08 -1.37 2.35
CA ILE A 156 -9.63 -0.23 1.56
C ILE A 156 -8.20 0.04 1.98
N ASP A 157 -7.25 -0.04 1.05
CA ASP A 157 -5.82 0.03 1.36
C ASP A 157 -5.47 1.31 2.13
N ARG A 158 -6.03 2.46 1.71
CA ARG A 158 -5.85 3.73 2.41
C ARG A 158 -6.98 4.72 2.12
N VAL A 159 -7.35 5.49 3.14
CA VAL A 159 -8.27 6.63 3.05
C VAL A 159 -7.56 7.88 3.56
N ASP A 160 -7.49 8.92 2.73
CA ASP A 160 -7.03 10.24 3.13
C ASP A 160 -8.22 11.16 3.38
N VAL A 161 -8.10 12.03 4.38
CA VAL A 161 -9.12 13.02 4.74
C VAL A 161 -8.57 14.42 4.54
N SER A 162 -9.26 15.26 3.75
CA SER A 162 -9.03 16.70 3.69
C SER A 162 -10.21 17.43 4.35
N ARG A 163 -9.90 18.40 5.21
CA ARG A 163 -10.88 19.23 5.92
C ARG A 163 -10.80 20.70 5.51
N ASP A 164 -10.15 21.01 4.39
CA ASP A 164 -9.93 22.38 3.90
C ASP A 164 -11.19 23.04 3.31
N GLY A 165 -12.26 22.29 3.12
CA GLY A 165 -13.53 22.74 2.56
C GLY A 165 -14.67 22.86 3.58
N GLU A 166 -15.87 23.22 3.10
CA GLU A 166 -17.10 23.24 3.91
C GLU A 166 -17.50 21.83 4.40
N GLN A 167 -17.08 20.80 3.69
CA GLN A 167 -17.29 19.39 4.03
C GLN A 167 -15.97 18.63 3.83
N PRO A 168 -15.71 17.61 4.68
CA PRO A 168 -14.54 16.77 4.50
C PRO A 168 -14.60 16.04 3.16
N THR A 169 -13.45 15.93 2.53
CA THR A 169 -13.27 15.17 1.29
C THR A 169 -12.46 13.92 1.59
N LEU A 170 -12.97 12.77 1.16
CA LEU A 170 -12.26 11.50 1.26
C LEU A 170 -11.59 11.17 -0.08
N THR A 171 -10.32 10.77 -0.02
CA THR A 171 -9.59 10.23 -1.18
C THR A 171 -9.20 8.80 -0.87
N LEU A 172 -9.61 7.88 -1.73
CA LEU A 172 -9.36 6.44 -1.57
C LEU A 172 -8.18 6.02 -2.45
N TYR A 173 -7.28 5.26 -1.88
CA TYR A 173 -6.14 4.68 -2.58
C TYR A 173 -6.25 3.17 -2.59
N ASP A 174 -5.86 2.59 -3.73
CA ASP A 174 -5.71 1.16 -3.97
C ASP A 174 -4.29 0.96 -4.50
N TYR A 175 -3.40 0.47 -3.66
CA TYR A 175 -2.00 0.29 -3.99
C TYR A 175 -1.81 -0.84 -5.01
N LYS A 176 -1.05 -0.57 -6.05
CA LYS A 176 -0.77 -1.54 -7.10
C LYS A 176 0.72 -1.58 -7.42
N THR A 177 1.35 -2.68 -7.12
CA THR A 177 2.74 -2.97 -7.49
C THR A 177 2.90 -3.27 -8.98
N GLY A 178 1.78 -3.51 -9.69
CA GLY A 178 1.73 -3.74 -11.13
C GLY A 178 1.11 -2.58 -11.89
N ARG A 179 0.66 -2.87 -13.13
CA ARG A 179 0.06 -1.86 -14.01
C ARG A 179 -1.33 -1.45 -13.49
N ALA A 180 -1.51 -0.16 -13.21
CA ALA A 180 -2.81 0.39 -12.83
C ALA A 180 -3.89 0.12 -13.92
N PRO A 181 -5.14 -0.18 -13.53
CA PRO A 181 -6.22 -0.40 -14.48
C PRO A 181 -6.59 0.91 -15.21
N TYR A 182 -6.88 0.80 -16.51
CA TYR A 182 -7.40 1.96 -17.25
C TYR A 182 -8.82 2.31 -16.79
N MET A 183 -9.13 3.61 -16.68
CA MET A 183 -10.47 4.14 -16.35
C MET A 183 -11.60 3.52 -17.20
N THR A 184 -11.34 3.23 -18.48
CA THR A 184 -12.29 2.59 -19.37
C THR A 184 -12.74 1.19 -18.90
N LYS A 185 -11.92 0.48 -18.14
CA LYS A 185 -12.30 -0.82 -17.58
C LYS A 185 -13.22 -0.67 -16.36
N THR A 186 -13.07 0.38 -15.58
CA THR A 186 -13.95 0.70 -14.46
C THR A 186 -15.32 1.16 -14.97
N THR A 187 -15.36 2.13 -15.89
CA THR A 187 -16.61 2.62 -16.50
C THR A 187 -17.32 1.58 -17.36
N GLY A 188 -16.56 0.63 -17.95
CA GLY A 188 -17.10 -0.50 -18.71
C GLY A 188 -17.62 -1.68 -17.86
N GLY A 189 -17.59 -1.55 -16.52
CA GLY A 189 -18.12 -2.58 -15.62
C GLY A 189 -17.29 -3.87 -15.57
N THR A 190 -16.00 -3.82 -15.88
CA THR A 190 -15.10 -4.99 -15.80
C THR A 190 -14.14 -4.93 -14.61
N LYS A 191 -14.08 -3.79 -13.88
CA LYS A 191 -13.35 -3.58 -12.65
C LYS A 191 -14.26 -2.85 -11.68
N PHE A 192 -14.60 -3.50 -10.56
CA PHE A 192 -15.58 -3.01 -9.59
C PHE A 192 -14.96 -2.53 -8.28
N GLN A 193 -13.69 -2.79 -8.02
CA GLN A 193 -13.04 -2.53 -6.74
C GLN A 193 -13.20 -1.07 -6.32
N LEU A 194 -12.73 -0.13 -7.12
CA LEU A 194 -12.84 1.29 -6.80
C LEU A 194 -14.29 1.81 -6.65
N PRO A 195 -15.25 1.48 -7.51
CA PRO A 195 -16.66 1.78 -7.28
C PRO A 195 -17.22 1.22 -5.97
N ILE A 196 -16.84 0.00 -5.59
CA ILE A 196 -17.27 -0.62 -4.33
C ILE A 196 -16.68 0.16 -3.14
N TYR A 197 -15.40 0.51 -3.21
CA TYR A 197 -14.72 1.30 -2.16
C TYR A 197 -15.38 2.67 -1.96
N LEU A 198 -15.74 3.36 -3.05
CA LEU A 198 -16.44 4.65 -2.98
C LEU A 198 -17.82 4.52 -2.32
N LEU A 199 -18.55 3.45 -2.62
CA LEU A 199 -19.84 3.19 -1.99
C LEU A 199 -19.66 2.83 -0.51
N ALA A 200 -18.69 1.98 -0.17
CA ALA A 200 -18.42 1.58 1.21
C ALA A 200 -17.97 2.77 2.07
N ALA A 201 -17.09 3.62 1.55
CA ALA A 201 -16.60 4.80 2.26
C ALA A 201 -17.68 5.88 2.47
N ALA A 202 -18.77 5.86 1.71
CA ALA A 202 -19.89 6.78 1.92
C ALA A 202 -20.81 6.37 3.08
N GLU A 203 -20.66 5.14 3.59
CA GLU A 203 -21.44 4.62 4.73
C GLU A 203 -20.67 4.73 6.07
N VAL A 204 -19.39 5.05 6.01
CA VAL A 204 -18.50 5.25 7.17
C VAL A 204 -18.42 6.73 7.51
#